data_6b4eee62aa832d6b91e003b7741be749
#
_entry.id   6b4eee62aa832d6b91e003b7741be749
#
_cell.length_a   1.000
_cell.length_b   1.000
_cell.length_c   1.000
_cell.angle_alpha   90.00
_cell.angle_beta   90.00
_cell.angle_gamma   90.00
#
_symmetry.space_group_name_H-M   'P 1'
#
loop_
_entity.id
_entity.type
_entity.pdbx_description
1 polymer ?
#
loop_
_entity_poly.entity_id
_entity_poly.type
_entity_poly.pdbx_seq_one_letter_code
_entity_poly.pdbx_strand_id
1 'polypeptide(L)'
;MSDPVPSLIPAPGHQAVDFEERVDFGRLNRYRVSRTRAALDASELGALLCFDMNNIRYLTSTHIGEWARDKVCRYALMTREGPPMIWDFGSAAKHHRLHNPWLEPRHIHAGMVGLRGSVAPDAGLMDRAAREIKGLLEDAGVAGMPIGVDIVEPPMLFALQAAGLEVADGQQVMLDARQIKSSDEIILLSTSAAMVDGAYQLISEILKPGIRENEIVAQVNKFLYDAGSDDVEAINAVSGERCSPHPHVFSDRMIRPGDQAFFDIIQAYNGYRTCYYRTFNVGRATPAQHDAYKRAREWIDAAIALVRPGVGTDEIARSWPKAEDFGFENEMDAFGLQFGHGLGLALHERPIVSRLNSLEHPIALQEGMTFALETYCPATDGFSAARIEEEIVVAADGPRLLTLFPAEELFVANAY
;
A
#
# COMPACT_ATOMS: atom_id res chain seq x y z
N MET A 1 -9.59 -9.68 35.66
CA MET A 1 -8.34 -8.92 35.71
C MET A 1 -8.53 -7.77 34.75
N SER A 2 -8.47 -6.54 35.22
CA SER A 2 -8.55 -5.36 34.33
C SER A 2 -7.30 -5.36 33.45
N ASP A 3 -7.49 -5.30 32.12
CA ASP A 3 -6.38 -5.10 31.20
C ASP A 3 -5.55 -3.90 31.68
N PRO A 4 -4.22 -4.01 31.69
CA PRO A 4 -3.39 -2.87 32.03
C PRO A 4 -3.70 -1.74 31.04
N VAL A 5 -4.00 -0.57 31.56
CA VAL A 5 -4.14 0.65 30.76
C VAL A 5 -2.87 0.76 29.92
N PRO A 6 -2.97 0.81 28.57
CA PRO A 6 -1.80 0.96 27.73
C PRO A 6 -1.01 2.17 28.19
N SER A 7 0.29 2.03 28.35
CA SER A 7 1.13 3.18 28.63
C SER A 7 0.95 4.16 27.47
N LEU A 8 0.40 5.32 27.73
CA LEU A 8 0.29 6.39 26.76
C LEU A 8 1.71 6.72 26.29
N ILE A 9 2.02 6.33 25.07
CA ILE A 9 3.23 6.81 24.40
C ILE A 9 2.81 8.17 23.82
N PRO A 10 3.21 9.28 24.41
CA PRO A 10 2.86 10.58 23.84
C PRO A 10 3.47 10.66 22.45
N ALA A 11 2.66 10.91 21.43
CA ALA A 11 3.13 11.16 20.09
C ALA A 11 3.75 12.57 20.07
N PRO A 12 5.08 12.72 19.98
CA PRO A 12 5.70 14.04 19.96
C PRO A 12 5.18 14.83 18.76
N GLY A 13 4.76 16.07 18.99
CA GLY A 13 4.30 16.96 17.93
C GLY A 13 2.79 16.92 17.65
N HIS A 14 2.03 16.08 18.32
CA HIS A 14 0.57 16.13 18.30
C HIS A 14 0.04 16.93 19.48
N GLN A 15 -1.04 17.68 19.27
CA GLN A 15 -1.79 18.32 20.35
C GLN A 15 -2.68 17.27 21.05
N ALA A 16 -2.12 16.10 21.34
CA ALA A 16 -2.86 15.04 22.00
C ALA A 16 -3.11 15.42 23.45
N VAL A 17 -4.35 15.66 23.78
CA VAL A 17 -4.87 15.57 25.14
C VAL A 17 -5.47 14.18 25.32
N ASP A 18 -5.59 13.69 26.53
CA ASP A 18 -5.90 12.27 26.82
C ASP A 18 -7.13 11.71 26.08
N PHE A 19 -8.15 12.53 25.84
CA PHE A 19 -9.38 12.16 25.15
C PHE A 19 -9.32 12.35 23.63
N GLU A 20 -8.26 12.96 23.09
CA GLU A 20 -8.06 13.18 21.65
C GLU A 20 -7.19 12.11 20.98
N GLU A 21 -6.69 11.15 21.74
CA GLU A 21 -5.95 10.05 21.18
C GLU A 21 -6.87 9.21 20.28
N ARG A 22 -6.64 9.27 18.98
CA ARG A 22 -7.52 8.66 17.97
C ARG A 22 -7.13 7.22 17.65
N VAL A 23 -5.84 6.87 17.75
CA VAL A 23 -5.29 5.56 17.42
C VAL A 23 -4.80 4.87 18.67
N ASP A 24 -5.41 3.74 19.01
CA ASP A 24 -4.89 2.86 20.06
C ASP A 24 -3.96 1.81 19.42
N PHE A 25 -2.65 2.06 19.46
CA PHE A 25 -1.65 1.16 18.91
C PHE A 25 -1.64 -0.22 19.58
N GLY A 26 -2.05 -0.34 20.83
CA GLY A 26 -2.22 -1.62 21.51
C GLY A 26 -3.35 -2.44 20.91
N ARG A 27 -4.51 -1.82 20.71
CA ARG A 27 -5.66 -2.43 20.04
C ARG A 27 -5.32 -2.78 18.60
N LEU A 28 -4.68 -1.87 17.88
CA LEU A 28 -4.23 -2.09 16.50
C LEU A 28 -3.32 -3.31 16.38
N ASN A 29 -2.32 -3.43 17.26
CA ASN A 29 -1.43 -4.58 17.25
C ASN A 29 -2.18 -5.90 17.52
N ARG A 30 -3.02 -5.94 18.55
CA ARG A 30 -3.84 -7.12 18.87
C ARG A 30 -4.76 -7.49 17.70
N TYR A 31 -5.37 -6.50 17.04
CA TYR A 31 -6.21 -6.73 15.87
C TYR A 31 -5.43 -7.40 14.75
N ARG A 32 -4.27 -6.86 14.36
CA ARG A 32 -3.42 -7.41 13.29
C ARG A 32 -3.03 -8.86 13.56
N VAL A 33 -2.56 -9.15 14.77
CA VAL A 33 -2.18 -10.50 15.16
C VAL A 33 -3.39 -11.45 15.17
N SER A 34 -4.56 -10.99 15.65
CA SER A 34 -5.78 -11.81 15.64
C SER A 34 -6.29 -12.09 14.24
N ARG A 35 -6.21 -11.12 13.32
CA ARG A 35 -6.55 -11.29 11.90
C ARG A 35 -5.65 -12.32 11.23
N THR A 36 -4.33 -12.21 11.47
CA THR A 36 -3.37 -13.17 10.91
C THR A 36 -3.63 -14.57 11.45
N ARG A 37 -3.90 -14.70 12.75
CA ARG A 37 -4.23 -15.99 13.35
C ARG A 37 -5.50 -16.58 12.72
N ALA A 38 -6.55 -15.83 12.62
CA ALA A 38 -7.80 -16.29 12.01
C ALA A 38 -7.61 -16.74 10.56
N ALA A 39 -6.81 -16.01 9.77
CA ALA A 39 -6.49 -16.40 8.40
C ALA A 39 -5.61 -17.65 8.33
N LEU A 40 -4.62 -17.77 9.22
CA LEU A 40 -3.79 -18.97 9.33
C LEU A 40 -4.60 -20.19 9.76
N ASP A 41 -5.50 -20.04 10.73
CA ASP A 41 -6.37 -21.13 11.21
C ASP A 41 -7.35 -21.61 10.14
N ALA A 42 -7.79 -20.70 9.25
CA ALA A 42 -8.63 -21.03 8.10
C ALA A 42 -7.87 -21.70 6.95
N SER A 43 -6.54 -21.69 6.97
CA SER A 43 -5.66 -22.31 5.96
C SER A 43 -5.21 -23.71 6.37
N GLU A 44 -4.51 -24.40 5.46
CA GLU A 44 -3.85 -25.68 5.76
C GLU A 44 -2.42 -25.52 6.29
N LEU A 45 -1.95 -24.28 6.46
CA LEU A 45 -0.57 -23.98 6.87
C LEU A 45 -0.37 -24.17 8.37
N GLY A 46 0.79 -24.68 8.77
CA GLY A 46 1.22 -24.78 10.17
C GLY A 46 1.80 -23.47 10.72
N ALA A 47 2.36 -22.65 9.87
CA ALA A 47 2.99 -21.38 10.22
C ALA A 47 3.09 -20.45 9.00
N LEU A 48 3.34 -19.17 9.28
CA LEU A 48 3.70 -18.15 8.30
C LEU A 48 5.13 -17.68 8.54
N LEU A 49 5.95 -17.68 7.51
CA LEU A 49 7.29 -17.11 7.47
C LEU A 49 7.31 -15.95 6.49
N CYS A 50 7.39 -14.74 7.01
CA CYS A 50 7.25 -13.52 6.23
C CYS A 50 8.61 -12.81 6.08
N PHE A 51 8.98 -12.51 4.82
CA PHE A 51 10.13 -11.70 4.43
C PHE A 51 9.72 -10.32 3.90
N ASP A 52 8.46 -10.18 3.45
CA ASP A 52 7.92 -8.89 3.03
C ASP A 52 7.86 -7.91 4.20
N MET A 53 8.38 -6.70 3.98
CA MET A 53 8.48 -5.68 5.02
C MET A 53 7.13 -5.25 5.61
N ASN A 54 6.06 -5.28 4.80
CA ASN A 54 4.72 -4.91 5.24
C ASN A 54 4.09 -6.02 6.07
N ASN A 55 4.27 -7.29 5.66
CA ASN A 55 3.85 -8.45 6.44
C ASN A 55 4.59 -8.54 7.78
N ILE A 56 5.90 -8.29 7.79
CA ILE A 56 6.68 -8.22 9.03
C ILE A 56 6.14 -7.11 9.95
N ARG A 57 5.88 -5.91 9.39
CA ARG A 57 5.31 -4.79 10.16
C ARG A 57 3.91 -5.11 10.67
N TYR A 58 3.09 -5.78 9.88
CA TYR A 58 1.75 -6.20 10.30
C TYR A 58 1.78 -7.15 11.50
N LEU A 59 2.67 -8.14 11.47
CA LEU A 59 2.83 -9.15 12.53
C LEU A 59 3.47 -8.59 13.81
N THR A 60 4.50 -7.74 13.64
CA THR A 60 5.43 -7.44 14.74
C THR A 60 5.42 -5.98 15.17
N SER A 61 4.74 -5.11 14.42
CA SER A 61 4.78 -3.65 14.59
C SER A 61 6.20 -3.06 14.60
N THR A 62 7.16 -3.74 13.98
CA THR A 62 8.53 -3.25 13.82
C THR A 62 8.76 -2.64 12.46
N HIS A 63 9.60 -1.62 12.41
CA HIS A 63 9.97 -0.92 11.18
C HIS A 63 11.42 -0.48 11.25
N ILE A 64 12.14 -0.56 10.14
CA ILE A 64 13.53 -0.07 9.99
C ILE A 64 13.70 0.81 8.75
N GLY A 65 12.59 1.34 8.23
CA GLY A 65 12.58 2.18 7.03
C GLY A 65 12.83 1.41 5.74
N GLU A 66 12.99 2.15 4.65
CA GLU A 66 13.26 1.64 3.31
C GLU A 66 14.55 0.81 3.22
N TRP A 67 15.42 0.97 4.19
CA TRP A 67 16.62 0.16 4.34
C TRP A 67 16.31 -1.34 4.50
N ALA A 68 15.06 -1.69 4.85
CA ALA A 68 14.58 -3.08 4.91
C ALA A 68 14.52 -3.78 3.53
N ARG A 69 14.42 -3.05 2.44
CA ARG A 69 14.12 -3.60 1.10
C ARG A 69 15.11 -4.64 0.60
N ASP A 70 16.36 -4.58 1.02
CA ASP A 70 17.42 -5.52 0.61
C ASP A 70 17.92 -6.43 1.74
N LYS A 71 17.16 -6.56 2.83
CA LYS A 71 17.59 -7.25 4.06
C LYS A 71 16.91 -8.59 4.24
N VAL A 72 17.42 -9.63 3.59
CA VAL A 72 16.92 -11.01 3.78
C VAL A 72 17.19 -11.59 5.18
N CYS A 73 18.00 -10.92 6.01
CA CYS A 73 18.16 -11.26 7.43
C CYS A 73 16.97 -10.85 8.29
N ARG A 74 16.06 -10.03 7.73
CA ARG A 74 14.85 -9.59 8.41
C ARG A 74 13.68 -10.46 7.97
N TYR A 75 13.11 -11.21 8.90
CA TYR A 75 11.92 -12.04 8.68
C TYR A 75 11.16 -12.25 9.96
N ALA A 76 9.88 -12.59 9.84
CA ALA A 76 9.01 -12.90 10.96
C ALA A 76 8.43 -14.31 10.81
N LEU A 77 8.27 -15.02 11.91
CA LEU A 77 7.63 -16.33 11.98
C LEU A 77 6.44 -16.26 12.93
N MET A 78 5.30 -16.80 12.52
CA MET A 78 4.14 -16.97 13.37
C MET A 78 3.56 -18.37 13.18
N THR A 79 3.52 -19.17 14.25
CA THR A 79 2.85 -20.47 14.28
C THR A 79 1.38 -20.31 14.67
N ARG A 80 0.57 -21.35 14.50
CA ARG A 80 -0.88 -21.32 14.81
C ARG A 80 -1.17 -20.85 16.24
N GLU A 81 -0.38 -21.25 17.23
CA GLU A 81 -0.67 -20.92 18.63
C GLU A 81 0.35 -19.95 19.26
N GLY A 82 1.53 -19.81 18.66
CA GLY A 82 2.59 -18.95 19.19
C GLY A 82 2.39 -17.46 18.91
N PRO A 83 3.04 -16.57 19.66
CA PRO A 83 3.14 -15.17 19.29
C PRO A 83 4.05 -15.01 18.06
N PRO A 84 3.96 -13.86 17.35
CA PRO A 84 4.93 -13.56 16.30
C PRO A 84 6.35 -13.48 16.87
N MET A 85 7.31 -13.98 16.11
CA MET A 85 8.75 -13.84 16.36
C MET A 85 9.39 -13.06 15.24
N ILE A 86 10.46 -12.31 15.51
CA ILE A 86 11.20 -11.55 14.52
C ILE A 86 12.68 -11.81 14.59
N TRP A 87 13.31 -11.94 13.44
CA TRP A 87 14.74 -11.86 13.21
C TRP A 87 15.07 -10.57 12.50
N ASP A 88 16.07 -9.86 12.97
CA ASP A 88 16.52 -8.61 12.39
C ASP A 88 18.02 -8.46 12.56
N PHE A 89 18.64 -7.40 12.01
CA PHE A 89 20.01 -7.08 12.31
C PHE A 89 20.31 -7.15 13.80
N GLY A 90 21.49 -7.60 14.18
CA GLY A 90 21.87 -7.69 15.59
C GLY A 90 21.66 -6.39 16.36
N SER A 91 22.00 -5.22 15.78
CA SER A 91 21.76 -3.92 16.40
C SER A 91 20.29 -3.53 16.42
N ALA A 92 19.53 -3.78 15.35
CA ALA A 92 18.10 -3.53 15.29
C ALA A 92 17.34 -4.46 16.23
N ALA A 93 17.69 -5.75 16.29
CA ALA A 93 17.12 -6.69 17.23
C ALA A 93 17.32 -6.23 18.69
N LYS A 94 18.51 -5.70 19.02
CA LYS A 94 18.76 -5.12 20.35
C LYS A 94 17.88 -3.90 20.59
N HIS A 95 17.71 -3.03 19.62
CA HIS A 95 16.84 -1.85 19.70
C HIS A 95 15.38 -2.29 19.93
N HIS A 96 14.88 -3.25 19.15
CA HIS A 96 13.52 -3.77 19.32
C HIS A 96 13.28 -4.36 20.70
N ARG A 97 14.26 -5.11 21.27
CA ARG A 97 14.14 -5.64 22.64
C ARG A 97 14.00 -4.55 23.71
N LEU A 98 14.53 -3.37 23.46
CA LEU A 98 14.48 -2.23 24.39
C LEU A 98 13.23 -1.36 24.21
N HIS A 99 12.71 -1.28 23.01
CA HIS A 99 11.73 -0.25 22.65
C HIS A 99 10.44 -0.76 22.02
N ASN A 100 10.35 -2.06 21.67
CA ASN A 100 9.10 -2.63 21.17
C ASN A 100 8.27 -3.16 22.33
N PRO A 101 7.12 -2.56 22.64
CA PRO A 101 6.26 -2.99 23.75
C PRO A 101 5.35 -4.18 23.39
N TRP A 102 5.30 -4.58 22.09
CA TRP A 102 4.35 -5.57 21.60
C TRP A 102 4.89 -7.00 21.61
N LEU A 103 6.21 -7.15 21.61
CA LEU A 103 6.88 -8.45 21.59
C LEU A 103 7.73 -8.62 22.86
N GLU A 104 7.63 -9.79 23.47
CA GLU A 104 8.55 -10.12 24.53
C GLU A 104 9.99 -10.25 23.98
N PRO A 105 11.01 -9.80 24.73
CA PRO A 105 12.40 -9.83 24.28
C PRO A 105 12.90 -11.20 23.78
N ARG A 106 12.35 -12.30 24.31
CA ARG A 106 12.68 -13.66 23.87
C ARG A 106 12.20 -14.01 22.45
N HIS A 107 11.25 -13.24 21.88
CA HIS A 107 10.74 -13.44 20.53
C HIS A 107 11.44 -12.54 19.51
N ILE A 108 12.49 -11.84 19.93
CA ILE A 108 13.26 -10.93 19.07
C ILE A 108 14.68 -11.44 18.95
N HIS A 109 15.08 -11.86 17.77
CA HIS A 109 16.33 -12.55 17.49
C HIS A 109 17.23 -11.74 16.56
N ALA A 110 18.56 -11.95 16.68
CA ALA A 110 19.47 -11.49 15.67
C ALA A 110 19.40 -12.43 14.46
N GLY A 111 19.06 -11.86 13.30
CA GLY A 111 18.96 -12.62 12.05
C GLY A 111 20.33 -12.95 11.46
N MET A 112 20.36 -13.91 10.55
CA MET A 112 21.52 -14.21 9.73
C MET A 112 21.91 -13.01 8.89
N VAL A 113 23.14 -12.96 8.42
CA VAL A 113 23.54 -11.97 7.43
C VAL A 113 23.02 -12.36 6.06
N GLY A 114 22.23 -11.49 5.47
CA GLY A 114 21.74 -11.62 4.11
C GLY A 114 21.39 -10.24 3.57
N LEU A 115 22.12 -9.80 2.57
CA LEU A 115 21.95 -8.51 1.89
C LEU A 115 21.73 -8.81 0.41
N ARG A 116 20.57 -9.30 0.07
CA ARG A 116 20.11 -9.60 -1.30
C ARG A 116 21.22 -10.21 -2.19
N GLY A 117 21.66 -11.42 -1.83
CA GLY A 117 22.67 -12.17 -2.58
C GLY A 117 24.14 -11.72 -2.39
N SER A 118 24.42 -10.72 -1.54
CA SER A 118 25.80 -10.29 -1.27
C SER A 118 26.59 -11.29 -0.42
N VAL A 119 25.92 -12.23 0.24
CA VAL A 119 26.53 -13.37 0.91
C VAL A 119 26.18 -14.63 0.13
N ALA A 120 27.21 -15.32 -0.36
CA ALA A 120 27.02 -16.51 -1.16
C ALA A 120 26.33 -17.65 -0.37
N PRO A 121 25.48 -18.47 -1.02
CA PRO A 121 24.76 -19.55 -0.34
C PRO A 121 25.66 -20.57 0.34
N ASP A 122 26.86 -20.84 -0.19
CA ASP A 122 27.86 -21.75 0.36
C ASP A 122 28.46 -21.28 1.72
N ALA A 123 28.21 -20.04 2.11
CA ALA A 123 28.50 -19.58 3.47
C ALA A 123 27.65 -20.29 4.55
N GLY A 124 26.59 -21.01 4.15
CA GLY A 124 25.74 -21.86 5.00
C GLY A 124 24.85 -21.10 5.98
N LEU A 125 24.66 -19.77 5.82
CA LEU A 125 23.86 -18.97 6.73
C LEU A 125 22.37 -19.25 6.58
N MET A 126 21.92 -19.44 5.32
CA MET A 126 20.52 -19.78 5.02
C MET A 126 20.15 -21.17 5.51
N ASP A 127 21.04 -22.15 5.33
CA ASP A 127 20.84 -23.51 5.86
C ASP A 127 20.73 -23.51 7.39
N ARG A 128 21.53 -22.67 8.07
CA ARG A 128 21.43 -22.54 9.53
C ARG A 128 20.10 -21.94 9.95
N ALA A 129 19.64 -20.88 9.27
CA ALA A 129 18.34 -20.28 9.55
C ALA A 129 17.19 -21.25 9.25
N ALA A 130 17.26 -22.00 8.15
CA ALA A 130 16.24 -22.99 7.82
C ALA A 130 16.14 -24.10 8.88
N ARG A 131 17.29 -24.55 9.42
CA ARG A 131 17.29 -25.54 10.53
C ARG A 131 16.75 -24.95 11.84
N GLU A 132 17.07 -23.68 12.14
CA GLU A 132 16.51 -22.98 13.31
C GLU A 132 14.98 -22.88 13.19
N ILE A 133 14.47 -22.43 12.04
CA ILE A 133 13.04 -22.34 11.76
C ILE A 133 12.39 -23.73 11.92
N LYS A 134 12.97 -24.78 11.34
CA LYS A 134 12.46 -26.14 11.49
C LYS A 134 12.34 -26.57 12.94
N GLY A 135 13.37 -26.31 13.75
CA GLY A 135 13.34 -26.63 15.19
C GLY A 135 12.20 -25.93 15.92
N LEU A 136 11.94 -24.67 15.60
CA LEU A 136 10.80 -23.91 16.16
C LEU A 136 9.44 -24.48 15.73
N LEU A 137 9.33 -24.99 14.51
CA LEU A 137 8.11 -25.66 14.04
C LEU A 137 7.91 -27.03 14.70
N GLU A 138 9.01 -27.76 14.97
CA GLU A 138 9.00 -29.01 15.75
C GLU A 138 8.55 -28.76 17.18
N ASP A 139 9.11 -27.75 17.85
CA ASP A 139 8.72 -27.33 19.19
C ASP A 139 7.27 -26.91 19.31
N ALA A 140 6.75 -26.27 18.24
CA ALA A 140 5.34 -25.87 18.12
C ALA A 140 4.40 -27.01 17.69
N GLY A 141 4.92 -28.20 17.36
CA GLY A 141 4.13 -29.36 16.93
C GLY A 141 3.52 -29.23 15.53
N VAL A 142 4.01 -28.32 14.68
CA VAL A 142 3.48 -28.03 13.34
C VAL A 142 4.46 -28.37 12.21
N ALA A 143 5.61 -28.99 12.50
CA ALA A 143 6.64 -29.31 11.49
C ALA A 143 6.17 -30.30 10.40
N GLY A 144 5.10 -31.02 10.62
CA GLY A 144 4.47 -31.91 9.64
C GLY A 144 3.43 -31.21 8.72
N MET A 145 3.20 -29.91 8.91
CA MET A 145 2.30 -29.10 8.08
C MET A 145 3.12 -28.19 7.16
N PRO A 146 2.57 -27.79 6.01
CA PRO A 146 3.24 -26.82 5.15
C PRO A 146 3.50 -25.49 5.87
N ILE A 147 4.65 -24.87 5.60
CA ILE A 147 4.96 -23.50 6.00
C ILE A 147 4.61 -22.53 4.89
N GLY A 148 3.77 -21.55 5.18
CA GLY A 148 3.44 -20.46 4.24
C GLY A 148 4.56 -19.42 4.19
N VAL A 149 5.11 -19.20 3.00
CA VAL A 149 6.12 -18.16 2.77
C VAL A 149 5.55 -17.11 1.83
N ASP A 150 5.75 -15.84 2.15
CA ASP A 150 5.24 -14.74 1.33
C ASP A 150 6.11 -14.48 0.09
N ILE A 151 7.21 -13.80 0.27
CA ILE A 151 8.24 -13.60 -0.76
C ILE A 151 9.58 -14.11 -0.22
N VAL A 152 10.36 -14.75 -1.04
CA VAL A 152 11.67 -15.26 -0.62
C VAL A 152 12.62 -15.36 -1.81
N GLU A 153 13.91 -15.11 -1.58
CA GLU A 153 14.94 -15.36 -2.58
C GLU A 153 15.13 -16.88 -2.80
N PRO A 154 15.40 -17.32 -4.06
CA PRO A 154 15.56 -18.74 -4.36
C PRO A 154 16.53 -19.49 -3.43
N PRO A 155 17.73 -18.97 -3.07
CA PRO A 155 18.62 -19.69 -2.17
C PRO A 155 18.02 -20.00 -0.79
N MET A 156 17.23 -19.07 -0.23
CA MET A 156 16.54 -19.33 1.05
C MET A 156 15.40 -20.34 0.88
N LEU A 157 14.64 -20.27 -0.21
CA LEU A 157 13.63 -21.27 -0.55
C LEU A 157 14.24 -22.67 -0.63
N PHE A 158 15.37 -22.81 -1.33
CA PHE A 158 16.07 -24.08 -1.45
C PHE A 158 16.59 -24.59 -0.09
N ALA A 159 17.06 -23.70 0.76
CA ALA A 159 17.51 -24.05 2.11
C ALA A 159 16.36 -24.58 3.00
N LEU A 160 15.18 -23.95 2.92
CA LEU A 160 13.96 -24.41 3.60
C LEU A 160 13.56 -25.82 3.14
N GLN A 161 13.53 -26.04 1.81
CA GLN A 161 13.21 -27.33 1.20
C GLN A 161 14.26 -28.40 1.57
N ALA A 162 15.56 -28.06 1.53
CA ALA A 162 16.64 -28.96 1.92
C ALA A 162 16.60 -29.33 3.42
N ALA A 163 16.07 -28.46 4.26
CA ALA A 163 15.78 -28.77 5.67
C ALA A 163 14.59 -29.73 5.85
N GLY A 164 13.88 -30.06 4.77
CA GLY A 164 12.72 -30.97 4.77
C GLY A 164 11.41 -30.28 5.12
N LEU A 165 11.30 -28.95 4.93
CA LEU A 165 10.06 -28.21 5.09
C LEU A 165 9.26 -28.22 3.76
N GLU A 166 7.97 -28.48 3.84
CA GLU A 166 7.04 -28.26 2.74
C GLU A 166 6.68 -26.78 2.69
N VAL A 167 7.05 -26.09 1.60
CA VAL A 167 6.83 -24.66 1.43
C VAL A 167 5.62 -24.43 0.53
N ALA A 168 4.69 -23.60 1.01
CA ALA A 168 3.48 -23.18 0.29
C ALA A 168 3.37 -21.64 0.25
N ASP A 169 2.42 -21.13 -0.54
CA ASP A 169 2.13 -19.68 -0.63
C ASP A 169 1.50 -19.16 0.66
N GLY A 170 2.25 -18.36 1.41
CA GLY A 170 1.79 -17.66 2.60
C GLY A 170 1.29 -16.24 2.31
N GLN A 171 1.58 -15.69 1.11
CA GLN A 171 1.18 -14.34 0.75
C GLN A 171 -0.35 -14.21 0.68
N GLN A 172 -1.04 -15.23 0.19
CA GLN A 172 -2.51 -15.22 0.13
C GLN A 172 -3.13 -15.11 1.52
N VAL A 173 -2.61 -15.82 2.50
CA VAL A 173 -3.07 -15.78 3.89
C VAL A 173 -2.84 -14.39 4.50
N MET A 174 -1.69 -13.77 4.21
CA MET A 174 -1.41 -12.41 4.68
C MET A 174 -2.31 -11.37 4.02
N LEU A 175 -2.61 -11.51 2.72
CA LEU A 175 -3.57 -10.64 2.02
C LEU A 175 -4.99 -10.77 2.61
N ASP A 176 -5.43 -11.98 2.94
CA ASP A 176 -6.73 -12.23 3.59
C ASP A 176 -6.78 -11.63 5.01
N ALA A 177 -5.67 -11.71 5.74
CA ALA A 177 -5.58 -11.08 7.06
C ALA A 177 -5.74 -9.56 6.98
N ARG A 178 -5.10 -8.91 5.98
CA ARG A 178 -5.00 -7.45 5.85
C ARG A 178 -6.18 -6.78 5.15
N GLN A 179 -7.01 -7.53 4.41
CA GLN A 179 -8.03 -6.92 3.55
C GLN A 179 -9.13 -6.14 4.31
N ILE A 180 -9.48 -6.54 5.53
CA ILE A 180 -10.46 -5.84 6.37
C ILE A 180 -9.71 -4.96 7.37
N LYS A 181 -9.97 -3.67 7.34
CA LYS A 181 -9.30 -2.68 8.18
C LYS A 181 -10.07 -2.42 9.47
N SER A 182 -9.34 -2.31 10.58
CA SER A 182 -9.89 -1.82 11.84
C SER A 182 -10.14 -0.31 11.79
N SER A 183 -10.87 0.21 12.77
CA SER A 183 -11.06 1.66 12.93
C SER A 183 -9.72 2.40 13.07
N ASP A 184 -8.74 1.83 13.77
CA ASP A 184 -7.41 2.42 13.93
C ASP A 184 -6.66 2.50 12.60
N GLU A 185 -6.72 1.45 11.78
CA GLU A 185 -6.13 1.44 10.43
C GLU A 185 -6.80 2.47 9.51
N ILE A 186 -8.12 2.58 9.56
CA ILE A 186 -8.87 3.56 8.76
C ILE A 186 -8.52 5.00 9.17
N ILE A 187 -8.29 5.27 10.46
CA ILE A 187 -7.82 6.59 10.91
C ILE A 187 -6.42 6.90 10.36
N LEU A 188 -5.51 5.92 10.36
CA LEU A 188 -4.17 6.08 9.81
C LEU A 188 -4.20 6.32 8.29
N LEU A 189 -5.02 5.56 7.55
CA LEU A 189 -5.27 5.78 6.12
C LEU A 189 -5.85 7.16 5.83
N SER A 190 -6.87 7.57 6.61
CA SER A 190 -7.47 8.90 6.48
C SER A 190 -6.46 10.03 6.76
N THR A 191 -5.57 9.83 7.73
CA THR A 191 -4.50 10.80 8.01
C THR A 191 -3.50 10.87 6.87
N SER A 192 -3.12 9.71 6.33
CA SER A 192 -2.22 9.61 5.18
C SER A 192 -2.81 10.32 3.95
N ALA A 193 -4.10 10.09 3.64
CA ALA A 193 -4.81 10.77 2.56
C ALA A 193 -4.89 12.29 2.77
N ALA A 194 -5.21 12.75 3.99
CA ALA A 194 -5.29 14.18 4.30
C ALA A 194 -3.94 14.91 4.14
N MET A 195 -2.81 14.23 4.37
CA MET A 195 -1.49 14.80 4.08
C MET A 195 -1.30 15.04 2.59
N VAL A 196 -1.78 14.12 1.74
CA VAL A 196 -1.73 14.27 0.28
C VAL A 196 -2.73 15.30 -0.23
N ASP A 197 -3.90 15.47 0.41
CA ASP A 197 -4.80 16.61 0.14
C ASP A 197 -4.05 17.95 0.32
N GLY A 198 -3.26 18.07 1.40
CA GLY A 198 -2.40 19.24 1.63
C GLY A 198 -1.29 19.40 0.58
N ALA A 199 -0.73 18.29 0.09
CA ALA A 199 0.25 18.32 -1.00
C ALA A 199 -0.38 18.78 -2.32
N TYR A 200 -1.61 18.39 -2.63
CA TYR A 200 -2.35 18.90 -3.80
C TYR A 200 -2.70 20.38 -3.67
N GLN A 201 -3.02 20.84 -2.47
CA GLN A 201 -3.18 22.28 -2.22
C GLN A 201 -1.87 23.02 -2.54
N LEU A 202 -0.72 22.53 -2.08
CA LEU A 202 0.59 23.09 -2.43
C LEU A 202 0.81 23.09 -3.97
N ILE A 203 0.53 21.96 -4.64
CA ILE A 203 0.65 21.89 -6.10
C ILE A 203 -0.20 22.95 -6.78
N SER A 204 -1.44 23.14 -6.35
CA SER A 204 -2.34 24.13 -6.93
C SER A 204 -1.80 25.58 -6.86
N GLU A 205 -0.99 25.86 -5.85
CA GLU A 205 -0.39 27.18 -5.61
C GLU A 205 0.91 27.41 -6.41
N ILE A 206 1.74 26.33 -6.54
CA ILE A 206 3.07 26.45 -7.19
C ILE A 206 3.06 26.14 -8.69
N LEU A 207 2.03 25.42 -9.16
CA LEU A 207 1.93 24.97 -10.56
C LEU A 207 1.71 26.14 -11.49
N LYS A 208 2.72 26.44 -12.31
CA LYS A 208 2.73 27.56 -13.26
C LYS A 208 3.63 27.25 -14.45
N PRO A 209 3.48 27.98 -15.58
CA PRO A 209 4.42 27.86 -16.69
C PRO A 209 5.86 28.15 -16.25
N GLY A 210 6.80 27.34 -16.71
CA GLY A 210 8.22 27.47 -16.42
C GLY A 210 8.74 26.65 -15.24
N ILE A 211 7.86 26.12 -14.36
CA ILE A 211 8.27 25.14 -13.34
C ILE A 211 8.54 23.79 -14.00
N ARG A 212 9.44 23.00 -13.42
CA ARG A 212 9.74 21.64 -13.89
C ARG A 212 9.01 20.60 -13.05
N GLU A 213 8.75 19.43 -13.64
CA GLU A 213 8.14 18.30 -12.91
C GLU A 213 8.94 17.94 -11.66
N ASN A 214 10.28 17.80 -11.77
CA ASN A 214 11.13 17.48 -10.64
C ASN A 214 11.20 18.59 -9.56
N GLU A 215 10.96 19.84 -9.91
CA GLU A 215 10.90 20.93 -8.91
C GLU A 215 9.62 20.83 -8.07
N ILE A 216 8.51 20.43 -8.69
CA ILE A 216 7.25 20.14 -7.95
C ILE A 216 7.47 18.95 -7.04
N VAL A 217 8.06 17.85 -7.55
CA VAL A 217 8.36 16.64 -6.78
C VAL A 217 9.22 16.97 -5.55
N ALA A 218 10.24 17.81 -5.69
CA ALA A 218 11.09 18.21 -4.58
C ALA A 218 10.32 18.98 -3.49
N GLN A 219 9.40 19.88 -3.87
CA GLN A 219 8.59 20.64 -2.94
C GLN A 219 7.55 19.78 -2.24
N VAL A 220 6.90 18.87 -2.97
CA VAL A 220 5.93 17.91 -2.41
C VAL A 220 6.60 16.94 -1.44
N ASN A 221 7.78 16.41 -1.78
CA ASN A 221 8.57 15.58 -0.83
C ASN A 221 8.85 16.32 0.46
N LYS A 222 9.35 17.56 0.35
CA LYS A 222 9.62 18.36 1.54
C LYS A 222 8.36 18.56 2.38
N PHE A 223 7.24 18.90 1.75
CA PHE A 223 5.96 19.12 2.44
C PHE A 223 5.52 17.87 3.21
N LEU A 224 5.55 16.70 2.57
CA LEU A 224 5.10 15.45 3.17
C LEU A 224 5.97 15.03 4.36
N TYR A 225 7.30 15.16 4.26
CA TYR A 225 8.19 14.89 5.39
C TYR A 225 8.03 15.90 6.52
N ASP A 226 7.84 17.19 6.22
CA ASP A 226 7.52 18.21 7.23
C ASP A 226 6.18 17.93 7.94
N ALA A 227 5.21 17.35 7.23
CA ALA A 227 3.90 16.93 7.75
C ALA A 227 3.94 15.64 8.58
N GLY A 228 5.04 14.88 8.55
CA GLY A 228 5.24 13.67 9.35
C GLY A 228 5.13 12.36 8.58
N SER A 229 5.24 12.38 7.24
CA SER A 229 5.38 11.15 6.45
C SER A 229 6.58 10.33 6.92
N ASP A 230 6.43 9.04 7.07
CA ASP A 230 7.52 8.13 7.36
C ASP A 230 8.18 7.58 6.07
N ASP A 231 7.49 7.69 4.93
CA ASP A 231 8.02 7.33 3.62
C ASP A 231 7.25 8.00 2.48
N VAL A 232 7.96 8.62 1.53
CA VAL A 232 7.41 9.06 0.25
C VAL A 232 7.89 8.09 -0.82
N GLU A 233 7.04 7.11 -1.14
CA GLU A 233 7.41 5.99 -1.99
C GLU A 233 7.59 6.41 -3.45
N ALA A 234 6.67 7.23 -3.98
CA ALA A 234 6.75 7.80 -5.31
C ALA A 234 5.90 9.06 -5.45
N ILE A 235 6.32 9.95 -6.34
CA ILE A 235 5.51 11.04 -6.88
C ILE A 235 5.63 10.99 -8.39
N ASN A 236 4.58 10.50 -9.05
CA ASN A 236 4.47 10.53 -10.50
C ASN A 236 4.01 11.93 -10.89
N ALA A 237 4.88 12.73 -11.49
CA ALA A 237 4.56 14.05 -12.01
C ALA A 237 4.73 14.03 -13.52
N VAL A 238 3.62 14.12 -14.25
CA VAL A 238 3.55 13.94 -15.70
C VAL A 238 2.83 15.11 -16.32
N SER A 239 3.40 15.69 -17.40
CA SER A 239 2.84 16.88 -18.02
C SER A 239 2.94 16.88 -19.55
N GLY A 240 2.00 17.59 -20.20
CA GLY A 240 1.96 17.80 -21.64
C GLY A 240 1.88 16.51 -22.44
N GLU A 241 2.75 16.37 -23.43
CA GLU A 241 2.82 15.22 -24.33
C GLU A 241 3.14 13.86 -23.64
N ARG A 242 3.55 13.89 -22.37
CA ARG A 242 3.80 12.69 -21.58
C ARG A 242 2.55 12.13 -20.92
N CYS A 243 1.42 12.84 -21.01
CA CYS A 243 0.17 12.40 -20.38
C CYS A 243 -0.50 11.24 -21.13
N SER A 244 -0.21 11.01 -22.41
CA SER A 244 -0.86 9.96 -23.20
C SER A 244 0.08 9.31 -24.24
N PRO A 245 0.44 8.03 -24.07
CA PRO A 245 0.33 7.22 -22.86
C PRO A 245 1.31 7.72 -21.78
N HIS A 246 0.98 7.54 -20.52
CA HIS A 246 1.79 8.12 -19.45
C HIS A 246 2.82 7.14 -18.87
N PRO A 247 4.03 7.62 -18.52
CA PRO A 247 4.96 6.88 -17.68
C PRO A 247 4.59 7.07 -16.20
N HIS A 248 5.01 6.13 -15.34
CA HIS A 248 4.88 6.24 -13.88
C HIS A 248 6.14 6.84 -13.26
N VAL A 249 6.62 7.96 -13.81
CA VAL A 249 7.82 8.63 -13.33
C VAL A 249 7.84 10.09 -13.77
N PHE A 250 8.34 10.97 -12.91
CA PHE A 250 8.60 12.36 -13.26
C PHE A 250 9.85 12.53 -14.14
N SER A 251 9.99 13.71 -14.72
CA SER A 251 11.19 14.11 -15.48
C SER A 251 11.62 15.53 -15.10
N ASP A 252 12.61 16.06 -15.82
CA ASP A 252 13.00 17.47 -15.76
C ASP A 252 12.26 18.35 -16.79
N ARG A 253 11.17 17.85 -17.39
CA ARG A 253 10.38 18.60 -18.36
C ARG A 253 9.85 19.89 -17.74
N MET A 254 10.02 20.98 -18.49
CA MET A 254 9.42 22.27 -18.15
C MET A 254 7.95 22.32 -18.55
N ILE A 255 7.09 22.66 -17.62
CA ILE A 255 5.65 22.79 -17.83
C ILE A 255 5.36 24.08 -18.62
N ARG A 256 4.49 23.97 -19.61
CA ARG A 256 4.16 25.04 -20.56
C ARG A 256 2.73 25.52 -20.39
N PRO A 257 2.40 26.74 -20.89
CA PRO A 257 1.01 27.20 -20.93
C PRO A 257 0.12 26.24 -21.72
N GLY A 258 -1.02 25.85 -21.15
CA GLY A 258 -1.98 24.92 -21.76
C GLY A 258 -1.66 23.45 -21.57
N ASP A 259 -0.53 23.11 -20.92
CA ASP A 259 -0.26 21.72 -20.57
C ASP A 259 -1.32 21.20 -19.59
N GLN A 260 -1.76 19.99 -19.83
CA GLN A 260 -2.38 19.17 -18.80
C GLN A 260 -1.29 18.53 -17.98
N ALA A 261 -1.47 18.43 -16.67
CA ALA A 261 -0.53 17.78 -15.77
C ALA A 261 -1.30 16.99 -14.74
N PHE A 262 -0.89 15.76 -14.49
CA PHE A 262 -1.42 14.98 -13.38
C PHE A 262 -0.30 14.48 -12.49
N PHE A 263 -0.66 14.31 -11.25
CA PHE A 263 0.24 13.84 -10.21
C PHE A 263 -0.40 12.66 -9.52
N ASP A 264 0.44 11.69 -9.16
CA ASP A 264 0.10 10.60 -8.28
C ASP A 264 1.07 10.63 -7.11
N ILE A 265 0.55 10.69 -5.91
CA ILE A 265 1.37 10.87 -4.72
C ILE A 265 1.18 9.66 -3.82
N ILE A 266 2.26 8.90 -3.68
CA ILE A 266 2.31 7.68 -2.88
C ILE A 266 3.20 7.94 -1.67
N GLN A 267 2.61 7.96 -0.50
CA GLN A 267 3.33 8.16 0.75
C GLN A 267 2.74 7.30 1.89
N ALA A 268 3.44 7.21 3.00
CA ALA A 268 3.02 6.45 4.17
C ALA A 268 3.04 7.29 5.44
N TYR A 269 2.01 7.15 6.25
CA TYR A 269 1.94 7.66 7.62
C TYR A 269 1.74 6.50 8.60
N ASN A 270 2.68 6.31 9.52
CA ASN A 270 2.73 5.13 10.38
C ASN A 270 2.63 3.79 9.60
N GLY A 271 3.20 3.77 8.38
CA GLY A 271 3.22 2.67 7.43
C GLY A 271 1.98 2.52 6.57
N TYR A 272 0.88 3.19 6.88
CA TYR A 272 -0.32 3.14 6.05
C TYR A 272 -0.19 4.07 4.86
N ARG A 273 -0.33 3.48 3.67
CA ARG A 273 -0.13 4.16 2.39
C ARG A 273 -1.39 4.85 1.92
N THR A 274 -1.19 5.94 1.22
CA THR A 274 -2.14 6.61 0.35
C THR A 274 -1.59 6.63 -1.07
N CYS A 275 -2.46 6.57 -2.04
CA CYS A 275 -2.14 6.63 -3.46
C CYS A 275 -3.34 7.23 -4.19
N TYR A 276 -3.21 8.43 -4.76
CA TYR A 276 -4.26 8.91 -5.63
C TYR A 276 -3.82 10.00 -6.60
N TYR A 277 -4.48 10.03 -7.75
CA TYR A 277 -4.25 10.97 -8.83
C TYR A 277 -5.15 12.20 -8.76
N ARG A 278 -4.55 13.34 -9.11
CA ARG A 278 -5.30 14.56 -9.49
C ARG A 278 -4.73 15.15 -10.76
N THR A 279 -5.64 15.59 -11.64
CA THR A 279 -5.30 16.24 -12.91
C THR A 279 -5.54 17.74 -12.84
N PHE A 280 -4.59 18.49 -13.36
CA PHE A 280 -4.60 19.95 -13.48
C PHE A 280 -4.39 20.37 -14.93
N ASN A 281 -4.86 21.58 -15.28
CA ASN A 281 -4.40 22.30 -16.47
C ASN A 281 -3.64 23.56 -16.05
N VAL A 282 -2.71 24.02 -16.89
CA VAL A 282 -1.85 25.15 -16.57
C VAL A 282 -2.20 26.34 -17.46
N GLY A 283 -2.68 27.43 -16.84
CA GLY A 283 -3.07 28.65 -17.48
C GLY A 283 -4.44 28.60 -18.16
N ARG A 284 -4.70 27.59 -18.98
CA ARG A 284 -5.97 27.38 -19.68
C ARG A 284 -6.17 25.91 -20.02
N ALA A 285 -7.40 25.50 -20.20
CA ALA A 285 -7.75 24.16 -20.68
C ALA A 285 -8.47 24.26 -22.06
N THR A 286 -8.24 23.28 -22.92
CA THR A 286 -8.94 23.12 -24.19
C THR A 286 -10.26 22.37 -24.01
N PRO A 287 -11.22 22.48 -24.94
CA PRO A 287 -12.41 21.62 -24.89
C PRO A 287 -12.10 20.13 -24.85
N ALA A 288 -11.08 19.65 -25.56
CA ALA A 288 -10.67 18.23 -25.54
C ALA A 288 -10.19 17.77 -24.15
N GLN A 289 -9.46 18.62 -23.44
CA GLN A 289 -9.00 18.36 -22.08
C GLN A 289 -10.15 18.36 -21.08
N HIS A 290 -11.10 19.30 -21.20
CA HIS A 290 -12.32 19.30 -20.38
C HIS A 290 -13.18 18.07 -20.63
N ASP A 291 -13.35 17.66 -21.88
CA ASP A 291 -14.14 16.47 -22.23
C ASP A 291 -13.51 15.19 -21.69
N ALA A 292 -12.19 15.06 -21.77
CA ALA A 292 -11.46 13.92 -21.20
C ALA A 292 -11.61 13.85 -19.68
N TYR A 293 -11.47 15.00 -18.99
CA TYR A 293 -11.65 15.08 -17.54
C TYR A 293 -13.08 14.71 -17.12
N LYS A 294 -14.08 15.26 -17.81
CA LYS A 294 -15.48 14.97 -17.54
C LYS A 294 -15.79 13.48 -17.67
N ARG A 295 -15.28 12.82 -18.73
CA ARG A 295 -15.47 11.37 -18.91
C ARG A 295 -14.79 10.56 -17.80
N ALA A 296 -13.54 10.90 -17.47
CA ALA A 296 -12.84 10.22 -16.36
C ALA A 296 -13.63 10.36 -15.05
N ARG A 297 -14.19 11.56 -14.77
CA ARG A 297 -15.04 11.80 -13.59
C ARG A 297 -16.33 10.98 -13.64
N GLU A 298 -17.03 10.96 -14.76
CA GLU A 298 -18.25 10.17 -14.92
C GLU A 298 -18.01 8.67 -14.70
N TRP A 299 -16.88 8.13 -15.15
CA TRP A 299 -16.53 6.72 -14.97
C TRP A 299 -16.20 6.38 -13.51
N ILE A 300 -15.45 7.24 -12.82
CA ILE A 300 -15.15 6.99 -11.41
C ILE A 300 -16.39 7.15 -10.53
N ASP A 301 -17.25 8.12 -10.79
CA ASP A 301 -18.51 8.32 -10.07
C ASP A 301 -19.43 7.11 -10.22
N ALA A 302 -19.54 6.56 -11.44
CA ALA A 302 -20.32 5.35 -11.70
C ALA A 302 -19.75 4.13 -10.93
N ALA A 303 -18.43 4.00 -10.86
CA ALA A 303 -17.77 2.95 -10.09
C ALA A 303 -17.99 3.12 -8.58
N ILE A 304 -17.81 4.31 -8.04
CA ILE A 304 -18.02 4.64 -6.63
C ILE A 304 -19.47 4.35 -6.20
N ALA A 305 -20.45 4.69 -7.03
CA ALA A 305 -21.86 4.46 -6.74
C ALA A 305 -22.23 2.98 -6.56
N LEU A 306 -21.42 2.05 -7.06
CA LEU A 306 -21.59 0.61 -6.90
C LEU A 306 -20.99 0.08 -5.59
N VAL A 307 -20.13 0.83 -4.93
CA VAL A 307 -19.39 0.36 -3.75
C VAL A 307 -20.33 0.21 -2.56
N ARG A 308 -20.57 -1.04 -2.15
CA ARG A 308 -21.28 -1.40 -0.93
C ARG A 308 -21.01 -2.86 -0.56
N PRO A 309 -21.22 -3.27 0.70
CA PRO A 309 -21.05 -4.67 1.08
C PRO A 309 -21.89 -5.63 0.20
N GLY A 310 -21.26 -6.72 -0.22
CA GLY A 310 -21.89 -7.77 -1.05
C GLY A 310 -21.76 -7.58 -2.57
N VAL A 311 -21.40 -6.39 -3.06
CA VAL A 311 -21.14 -6.16 -4.49
C VAL A 311 -19.84 -6.82 -4.90
N GLY A 312 -19.83 -7.46 -6.04
CA GLY A 312 -18.63 -8.05 -6.62
C GLY A 312 -17.75 -7.00 -7.31
N THR A 313 -16.43 -7.18 -7.24
CA THR A 313 -15.47 -6.33 -7.98
C THR A 313 -15.68 -6.38 -9.50
N ASP A 314 -16.30 -7.44 -10.00
CA ASP A 314 -16.69 -7.58 -11.41
C ASP A 314 -17.81 -6.62 -11.83
N GLU A 315 -18.75 -6.30 -10.92
CA GLU A 315 -19.82 -5.32 -11.20
C GLU A 315 -19.20 -3.92 -11.40
N ILE A 316 -18.24 -3.54 -10.56
CA ILE A 316 -17.50 -2.28 -10.70
C ILE A 316 -16.68 -2.30 -12.00
N ALA A 317 -15.92 -3.35 -12.26
CA ALA A 317 -15.10 -3.48 -13.46
C ALA A 317 -15.93 -3.41 -14.76
N ARG A 318 -17.17 -3.94 -14.77
CA ARG A 318 -18.07 -3.83 -15.93
C ARG A 318 -18.58 -2.43 -16.18
N SER A 319 -18.58 -1.53 -15.19
CA SER A 319 -18.99 -0.14 -15.38
C SER A 319 -17.97 0.69 -16.15
N TRP A 320 -16.73 0.19 -16.26
CA TRP A 320 -15.65 0.87 -16.97
C TRP A 320 -15.59 0.52 -18.47
N PRO A 321 -15.08 1.45 -19.32
CA PRO A 321 -14.84 1.18 -20.72
C PRO A 321 -13.95 -0.04 -20.95
N LYS A 322 -14.05 -0.64 -22.14
CA LYS A 322 -13.21 -1.74 -22.56
C LYS A 322 -11.87 -1.25 -23.12
N ALA A 323 -10.91 -2.16 -23.21
CA ALA A 323 -9.60 -1.88 -23.79
C ALA A 323 -9.67 -1.22 -25.19
N GLU A 324 -10.60 -1.70 -26.01
CA GLU A 324 -10.79 -1.20 -27.39
C GLU A 324 -11.25 0.26 -27.42
N ASP A 325 -11.97 0.74 -26.41
CA ASP A 325 -12.41 2.13 -26.29
C ASP A 325 -11.21 3.09 -26.07
N PHE A 326 -10.08 2.57 -25.63
CA PHE A 326 -8.80 3.29 -25.48
C PHE A 326 -7.81 3.02 -26.62
N GLY A 327 -8.19 2.23 -27.63
CA GLY A 327 -7.34 1.86 -28.75
C GLY A 327 -6.34 0.72 -28.48
N PHE A 328 -6.58 -0.10 -27.45
CA PHE A 328 -5.82 -1.30 -27.15
C PHE A 328 -6.52 -2.55 -27.66
N GLU A 329 -5.75 -3.59 -27.98
CA GLU A 329 -6.30 -4.82 -28.57
C GLU A 329 -6.94 -5.75 -27.51
N ASN A 330 -6.53 -5.63 -26.25
CA ASN A 330 -6.98 -6.50 -25.17
C ASN A 330 -6.81 -5.85 -23.81
N GLU A 331 -7.44 -6.41 -22.76
CA GLU A 331 -7.42 -5.88 -21.40
C GLU A 331 -6.02 -5.97 -20.74
N MET A 332 -5.13 -6.84 -21.19
CA MET A 332 -3.76 -6.91 -20.67
C MET A 332 -2.95 -5.68 -21.12
N ASP A 333 -3.10 -5.25 -22.37
CA ASP A 333 -2.40 -4.09 -22.91
C ASP A 333 -2.94 -2.76 -22.31
N ALA A 334 -4.22 -2.76 -21.91
CA ALA A 334 -4.88 -1.63 -21.25
C ALA A 334 -4.78 -1.67 -19.72
N PHE A 335 -4.13 -2.69 -19.13
CA PHE A 335 -4.07 -2.86 -17.68
C PHE A 335 -3.44 -1.63 -17.00
N GLY A 336 -4.06 -1.16 -15.92
CA GLY A 336 -3.62 0.01 -15.16
C GLY A 336 -4.23 1.35 -15.64
N LEU A 337 -5.05 1.36 -16.69
CA LEU A 337 -5.78 2.57 -17.10
C LEU A 337 -7.06 2.77 -16.28
N GLN A 338 -7.85 1.70 -16.11
CA GLN A 338 -9.01 1.65 -15.23
C GLN A 338 -8.73 0.55 -14.20
N PHE A 339 -8.45 0.94 -12.97
CA PHE A 339 -7.92 0.03 -11.98
C PHE A 339 -8.43 0.37 -10.59
N GLY A 340 -8.44 -0.60 -9.71
CA GLY A 340 -8.64 -0.39 -8.29
C GLY A 340 -7.85 -1.41 -7.51
N HIS A 341 -7.28 -0.98 -6.40
CA HIS A 341 -6.45 -1.83 -5.55
C HIS A 341 -6.65 -1.52 -4.07
N GLY A 342 -6.63 -2.56 -3.25
CA GLY A 342 -6.64 -2.39 -1.79
C GLY A 342 -5.43 -1.57 -1.33
N LEU A 343 -5.63 -0.83 -0.26
CA LEU A 343 -4.63 0.00 0.41
C LEU A 343 -4.49 -0.43 1.88
N GLY A 344 -3.29 -0.30 2.40
CA GLY A 344 -3.00 -0.60 3.80
C GLY A 344 -1.54 -0.33 4.14
N LEU A 345 -0.88 -1.28 4.77
CA LEU A 345 0.59 -1.24 4.94
C LEU A 345 1.32 -1.45 3.61
N ALA A 346 0.73 -2.19 2.66
CA ALA A 346 1.23 -2.26 1.30
C ALA A 346 0.43 -1.32 0.40
N LEU A 347 1.07 -0.87 -0.68
CA LEU A 347 0.42 -0.07 -1.71
C LEU A 347 -0.66 -0.88 -2.43
N HIS A 348 -0.39 -2.14 -2.73
CA HIS A 348 -1.32 -3.04 -3.40
C HIS A 348 -1.73 -4.18 -2.47
N GLU A 349 -3.00 -4.19 -2.07
CA GLU A 349 -3.65 -5.23 -1.27
C GLU A 349 -4.93 -5.71 -1.96
N ARG A 350 -5.70 -6.59 -1.31
CA ARG A 350 -7.05 -6.92 -1.74
C ARG A 350 -8.05 -5.86 -1.25
N PRO A 351 -9.12 -5.59 -2.03
CA PRO A 351 -9.48 -6.21 -3.31
C PRO A 351 -8.71 -5.60 -4.49
N ILE A 352 -8.64 -6.35 -5.61
CA ILE A 352 -8.27 -5.82 -6.93
C ILE A 352 -9.55 -5.64 -7.74
N VAL A 353 -9.69 -4.49 -8.40
CA VAL A 353 -10.78 -4.18 -9.32
C VAL A 353 -10.17 -3.90 -10.69
N SER A 354 -10.40 -4.77 -11.66
CA SER A 354 -9.98 -4.55 -13.04
C SER A 354 -10.77 -5.46 -13.99
N ARG A 355 -10.91 -5.02 -15.24
CA ARG A 355 -11.52 -5.87 -16.28
C ARG A 355 -10.70 -7.11 -16.58
N LEU A 356 -9.37 -7.03 -16.40
CA LEU A 356 -8.47 -8.17 -16.61
C LEU A 356 -8.70 -9.31 -15.62
N ASN A 357 -8.94 -8.99 -14.33
CA ASN A 357 -8.95 -9.98 -13.25
C ASN A 357 -10.34 -10.22 -12.68
N SER A 358 -11.10 -9.14 -12.42
CA SER A 358 -12.33 -9.23 -11.62
C SER A 358 -13.48 -9.89 -12.37
N LEU A 359 -13.48 -9.86 -13.70
CA LEU A 359 -14.55 -10.48 -14.49
C LEU A 359 -14.59 -12.01 -14.35
N GLU A 360 -13.43 -12.64 -14.15
CA GLU A 360 -13.31 -14.10 -13.96
C GLU A 360 -13.14 -14.48 -12.49
N HIS A 361 -12.54 -13.61 -11.68
CA HIS A 361 -12.22 -13.84 -10.27
C HIS A 361 -12.74 -12.71 -9.38
N PRO A 362 -14.08 -12.54 -9.27
CA PRO A 362 -14.67 -11.46 -8.48
C PRO A 362 -14.43 -11.66 -6.98
N ILE A 363 -14.21 -10.55 -6.28
CA ILE A 363 -14.16 -10.49 -4.82
C ILE A 363 -15.39 -9.74 -4.35
N ALA A 364 -16.19 -10.34 -3.46
CA ALA A 364 -17.30 -9.67 -2.83
C ALA A 364 -16.79 -8.63 -1.83
N LEU A 365 -17.21 -7.38 -1.99
CA LEU A 365 -16.86 -6.31 -1.07
C LEU A 365 -17.42 -6.56 0.32
N GLN A 366 -16.64 -6.26 1.35
CA GLN A 366 -17.02 -6.38 2.75
C GLN A 366 -16.78 -5.05 3.46
N GLU A 367 -17.58 -4.78 4.48
CA GLU A 367 -17.37 -3.63 5.35
C GLU A 367 -15.95 -3.63 5.93
N GLY A 368 -15.31 -2.46 5.94
CA GLY A 368 -13.93 -2.29 6.36
C GLY A 368 -12.87 -2.53 5.27
N MET A 369 -13.23 -3.01 4.09
CA MET A 369 -12.31 -2.99 2.96
C MET A 369 -12.01 -1.55 2.58
N THR A 370 -10.74 -1.26 2.28
CA THR A 370 -10.28 0.07 1.84
C THR A 370 -9.44 -0.10 0.58
N PHE A 371 -9.78 0.65 -0.45
CA PHE A 371 -9.11 0.56 -1.74
C PHE A 371 -9.21 1.88 -2.51
N ALA A 372 -8.30 2.08 -3.44
CA ALA A 372 -8.34 3.13 -4.43
C ALA A 372 -9.10 2.68 -5.68
N LEU A 373 -9.83 3.58 -6.30
CA LEU A 373 -10.39 3.44 -7.65
C LEU A 373 -9.82 4.54 -8.52
N GLU A 374 -9.27 4.20 -9.67
CA GLU A 374 -8.63 5.13 -10.58
C GLU A 374 -9.16 5.00 -12.02
N THR A 375 -9.27 6.13 -12.70
CA THR A 375 -9.72 6.22 -14.08
C THR A 375 -8.72 7.01 -14.92
N TYR A 376 -8.66 6.67 -16.21
CA TYR A 376 -7.84 7.35 -17.20
C TYR A 376 -8.67 7.61 -18.47
N CYS A 377 -8.64 8.82 -18.97
CA CYS A 377 -9.28 9.16 -20.24
C CYS A 377 -8.33 9.95 -21.14
N PRO A 378 -7.88 9.39 -22.29
CA PRO A 378 -7.10 10.15 -23.26
C PRO A 378 -7.97 11.23 -23.89
N ALA A 379 -7.40 12.39 -24.10
CA ALA A 379 -8.06 13.47 -24.83
C ALA A 379 -7.97 13.26 -26.36
N THR A 380 -8.89 13.85 -27.09
CA THR A 380 -8.92 13.73 -28.56
C THR A 380 -7.82 14.49 -29.27
N ASP A 381 -7.00 15.26 -28.55
CA ASP A 381 -5.82 15.93 -29.08
C ASP A 381 -4.63 14.99 -29.32
N GLY A 382 -4.68 13.75 -28.78
CA GLY A 382 -3.70 12.70 -28.99
C GLY A 382 -2.48 12.73 -28.06
N PHE A 383 -2.41 13.68 -27.12
CA PHE A 383 -1.27 13.80 -26.19
C PHE A 383 -1.69 14.15 -24.76
N SER A 384 -2.83 14.80 -24.55
CA SER A 384 -3.37 15.03 -23.20
C SER A 384 -4.17 13.82 -22.69
N ALA A 385 -4.28 13.68 -21.38
CA ALA A 385 -5.16 12.72 -20.74
C ALA A 385 -5.52 13.15 -19.33
N ALA A 386 -6.74 12.86 -18.90
CA ALA A 386 -7.16 13.06 -17.52
C ALA A 386 -6.99 11.76 -16.73
N ARG A 387 -6.56 11.88 -15.48
CA ARG A 387 -6.48 10.79 -14.51
C ARG A 387 -7.03 11.24 -13.16
N ILE A 388 -7.96 10.48 -12.61
CA ILE A 388 -8.62 10.78 -11.35
C ILE A 388 -8.65 9.49 -10.53
N GLU A 389 -8.35 9.59 -9.25
CA GLU A 389 -8.36 8.46 -8.32
C GLU A 389 -8.96 8.90 -6.98
N GLU A 390 -9.72 8.01 -6.36
CA GLU A 390 -10.33 8.22 -5.05
C GLU A 390 -10.10 7.03 -4.16
N GLU A 391 -9.73 7.27 -2.91
CA GLU A 391 -9.64 6.24 -1.89
C GLU A 391 -10.96 6.10 -1.13
N ILE A 392 -11.39 4.85 -0.95
CA ILE A 392 -12.72 4.53 -0.48
C ILE A 392 -12.67 3.48 0.62
N VAL A 393 -13.41 3.72 1.69
CA VAL A 393 -13.76 2.69 2.68
C VAL A 393 -15.14 2.16 2.35
N VAL A 394 -15.30 0.85 2.31
CA VAL A 394 -16.62 0.19 2.25
C VAL A 394 -17.25 0.30 3.63
N ALA A 395 -18.21 1.20 3.80
CA ALA A 395 -19.00 1.31 5.02
C ALA A 395 -20.33 0.53 4.90
N ALA A 396 -21.01 0.31 6.03
CA ALA A 396 -22.25 -0.45 6.06
C ALA A 396 -23.35 0.15 5.16
N ASP A 397 -23.35 1.48 4.99
CA ASP A 397 -24.32 2.27 4.24
C ASP A 397 -23.85 2.70 2.85
N GLY A 398 -22.63 2.29 2.45
CA GLY A 398 -22.04 2.61 1.13
C GLY A 398 -20.61 3.10 1.17
N PRO A 399 -20.14 3.80 0.12
CA PRO A 399 -18.78 4.29 0.04
C PRO A 399 -18.54 5.48 0.95
N ARG A 400 -17.38 5.51 1.63
CA ARG A 400 -16.88 6.68 2.32
C ARG A 400 -15.53 7.07 1.73
N LEU A 401 -15.46 8.23 1.11
CA LEU A 401 -14.22 8.76 0.54
C LEU A 401 -13.24 9.19 1.66
N LEU A 402 -11.96 8.92 1.45
CA LEU A 402 -10.85 9.37 2.30
C LEU A 402 -10.14 10.57 1.68
N THR A 403 -10.12 10.69 0.36
CA THR A 403 -9.51 11.76 -0.42
C THR A 403 -10.46 12.96 -0.49
N LEU A 404 -9.98 14.14 -0.14
CA LEU A 404 -10.83 15.32 0.00
C LEU A 404 -10.39 16.51 -0.88
N PHE A 405 -9.22 16.45 -1.54
CA PHE A 405 -8.88 17.49 -2.51
C PHE A 405 -9.86 17.42 -3.70
N PRO A 406 -10.49 18.54 -4.08
CA PRO A 406 -11.57 18.56 -5.07
C PRO A 406 -11.19 17.92 -6.40
N ALA A 407 -12.11 17.16 -6.98
CA ALA A 407 -11.97 16.50 -8.27
C ALA A 407 -13.27 16.51 -9.12
N GLU A 408 -14.26 17.29 -8.71
CA GLU A 408 -15.55 17.41 -9.42
C GLU A 408 -15.37 18.14 -10.76
N GLU A 409 -14.44 19.11 -10.79
CA GLU A 409 -14.14 19.90 -11.98
C GLU A 409 -12.64 19.94 -12.23
N LEU A 410 -12.25 20.07 -13.50
CA LEU A 410 -10.86 20.23 -13.88
C LEU A 410 -10.28 21.53 -13.31
N PHE A 411 -9.29 21.40 -12.43
CA PHE A 411 -8.62 22.55 -11.84
C PHE A 411 -7.65 23.20 -12.84
N VAL A 412 -7.80 24.51 -13.06
CA VAL A 412 -6.87 25.29 -13.90
C VAL A 412 -5.96 26.14 -13.00
N ALA A 413 -4.73 25.67 -12.82
CA ALA A 413 -3.72 26.39 -12.04
C ALA A 413 -3.19 27.60 -12.82
N ASN A 414 -2.88 28.70 -12.11
CA ASN A 414 -2.32 29.92 -12.69
C ASN A 414 -3.11 30.41 -13.94
N ALA A 415 -4.44 30.46 -13.82
CA ALA A 415 -5.34 30.85 -14.91
C ALA A 415 -5.10 32.27 -15.39
N TYR A 416 -5.16 32.51 -16.76
CA TYR A 416 -5.03 33.79 -17.39
C TYR A 416 -5.92 33.90 -18.65
#